data_ae36fdb2e76d37dc3ee1de7767bdf2e1
#
_entry.id   ae36fdb2e76d37dc3ee1de7767bdf2e1
#
_cell.length_a   1.000
_cell.length_b   1.000
_cell.length_c   1.000
_cell.angle_alpha   90.00
_cell.angle_beta   90.00
_cell.angle_gamma   90.00
#
_symmetry.space_group_name_H-M   'P 1'
#
loop_
_entity.id
_entity.type
_entity.pdbx_description
1 polymer ?
#
loop_
_entity_poly.entity_id
_entity_poly.type
_entity_poly.pdbx_seq_one_letter_code
_entity_poly.pdbx_strand_id
1 'polypeptide(L)'
;MVIFRRAIVLVLLLSALVVGRASAGFAPPALKGTPQFVISGHGWGHAVGMGQWGAYGYAQHGFTYDKILAHYYPGTVLSTTTVKSIRVLLANTKSVTISSTGPWKLKDGSAATTTMPAGKVTLNPELKFKLPDGTEAETFTGPLTFTAAAPLVFKKPYRGTFTVTSDGKKITLVNTVPLEQYLYAVVPSEMPKTWLPEALKTQAVAARSYALAVRKASGPFDVYDDTRSQVYGGVNAESPTTTAAVDATVGGVLTYGGKIALTYFFSTSGGRTAAINDVWKSAPVPYLVSVADPYDSLSPYHDWGPLAFTPAKLKTVLKVPGRLLDVQTTVNGSQRVDSVRAIGEKGEHVLTGAEVRTALGLRSTWFSVGVLALDPLPATTLQYGTSFRLTGLGRALPDLRLEQRSPGTAEWVVKRDVEIDDDGSFSVAVKAAAPEEFRVTSGTIATPSTKLVVAPRVALKVSGDLTTLKGSVRPVLPGTPVQIQHQNATTGRWGTVSKVDATRMGRFAWTPQLLDGTYRARVIARGGWAVGLSKKVFVG
;
A
#
# COMPACT_ATOMS: atom_id res chain seq x y z
N MET A 1 -13.57 -66.64 -43.26
CA MET A 1 -13.89 -66.94 -41.85
C MET A 1 -12.69 -66.51 -41.04
N VAL A 2 -12.62 -65.22 -40.60
CA VAL A 2 -11.57 -64.70 -39.76
C VAL A 2 -12.25 -63.81 -38.69
N ILE A 3 -12.10 -64.21 -37.49
CA ILE A 3 -12.72 -63.63 -36.30
C ILE A 3 -11.88 -62.43 -35.83
N PHE A 4 -12.42 -61.22 -35.87
CA PHE A 4 -11.82 -60.03 -35.24
C PHE A 4 -12.25 -59.92 -33.77
N ARG A 5 -11.31 -60.15 -32.87
CA ARG A 5 -11.44 -59.88 -31.44
C ARG A 5 -11.30 -58.35 -31.24
N ARG A 6 -12.37 -57.69 -30.76
CA ARG A 6 -12.33 -56.31 -30.27
C ARG A 6 -11.78 -56.34 -28.84
N ALA A 7 -10.60 -55.75 -28.64
CA ALA A 7 -10.08 -55.42 -27.33
C ALA A 7 -10.73 -54.11 -26.84
N ILE A 8 -11.51 -54.19 -25.75
CA ILE A 8 -12.04 -53.00 -25.02
C ILE A 8 -10.92 -52.53 -24.09
N VAL A 9 -10.33 -51.37 -24.41
CA VAL A 9 -9.42 -50.67 -23.50
C VAL A 9 -10.27 -49.85 -22.52
N LEU A 10 -10.34 -50.31 -21.26
CA LEU A 10 -10.97 -49.62 -20.17
C LEU A 10 -10.01 -48.53 -19.66
N VAL A 11 -10.24 -47.27 -20.06
CA VAL A 11 -9.51 -46.11 -19.50
C VAL A 11 -10.12 -45.77 -18.15
N LEU A 12 -9.45 -46.19 -17.08
CA LEU A 12 -9.74 -45.75 -15.70
C LEU A 12 -9.29 -44.30 -15.56
N LEU A 13 -10.23 -43.37 -15.63
CA LEU A 13 -10.04 -41.99 -15.20
C LEU A 13 -9.87 -41.98 -13.66
N LEU A 14 -8.64 -41.96 -13.16
CA LEU A 14 -8.34 -41.57 -11.79
C LEU A 14 -8.63 -40.06 -11.67
N SER A 15 -9.81 -39.71 -11.20
CA SER A 15 -10.10 -38.39 -10.67
C SER A 15 -9.30 -38.22 -9.36
N ALA A 16 -8.11 -37.61 -9.46
CA ALA A 16 -7.39 -37.12 -8.28
C ALA A 16 -8.26 -36.06 -7.59
N LEU A 17 -8.92 -36.47 -6.51
CA LEU A 17 -9.47 -35.52 -5.53
C LEU A 17 -8.27 -34.74 -4.97
N VAL A 18 -8.06 -33.53 -5.47
CA VAL A 18 -7.24 -32.54 -4.77
C VAL A 18 -8.05 -32.11 -3.55
N VAL A 19 -7.94 -32.89 -2.48
CA VAL A 19 -8.32 -32.44 -1.14
C VAL A 19 -7.40 -31.25 -0.85
N GLY A 20 -7.94 -30.05 -1.00
CA GLY A 20 -7.30 -28.84 -0.53
C GLY A 20 -6.93 -29.06 0.94
N ARG A 21 -5.63 -29.23 1.21
CA ARG A 21 -5.13 -29.12 2.58
C ARG A 21 -5.55 -27.75 3.07
N ALA A 22 -6.57 -27.71 3.93
CA ALA A 22 -6.78 -26.58 4.80
C ALA A 22 -5.43 -26.34 5.47
N SER A 23 -4.79 -25.24 5.15
CA SER A 23 -3.59 -24.77 5.85
C SER A 23 -3.99 -24.73 7.31
N ALA A 24 -3.46 -25.64 8.11
CA ALA A 24 -3.57 -25.57 9.56
C ALA A 24 -3.14 -24.14 9.91
N GLY A 25 -4.05 -23.36 10.46
CA GLY A 25 -3.79 -21.97 10.80
C GLY A 25 -2.60 -21.96 11.74
N PHE A 26 -1.45 -21.50 11.25
CA PHE A 26 -0.30 -21.23 12.10
C PHE A 26 -0.78 -20.27 13.18
N ALA A 27 -0.80 -20.72 14.42
CA ALA A 27 -0.94 -19.79 15.54
C ALA A 27 0.24 -18.82 15.41
N PRO A 28 0.00 -17.50 15.35
CA PRO A 28 1.09 -16.57 15.22
C PRO A 28 2.05 -16.77 16.39
N PRO A 29 3.38 -16.78 16.17
CA PRO A 29 4.32 -16.85 17.26
C PRO A 29 3.99 -15.75 18.25
N ALA A 30 4.01 -16.05 19.55
CA ALA A 30 3.65 -15.12 20.61
C ALA A 30 4.66 -13.96 20.61
N LEU A 31 4.33 -12.89 19.90
CA LEU A 31 5.15 -11.67 19.82
C LEU A 31 5.28 -11.04 21.22
N LYS A 32 6.48 -11.05 21.76
CA LYS A 32 6.83 -10.40 23.04
C LYS A 32 7.23 -8.94 22.83
N GLY A 33 7.81 -8.63 21.66
CA GLY A 33 8.23 -7.30 21.26
C GLY A 33 7.09 -6.46 20.67
N THR A 34 7.36 -5.17 20.47
CA THR A 34 6.45 -4.27 19.74
C THR A 34 6.67 -4.43 18.25
N PRO A 35 5.72 -5.01 17.48
CA PRO A 35 5.90 -5.20 16.05
C PRO A 35 5.85 -3.85 15.31
N GLN A 36 6.55 -3.79 14.18
CA GLN A 36 6.34 -2.81 13.12
C GLN A 36 5.68 -3.56 11.96
N PHE A 37 4.63 -2.99 11.40
CA PHE A 37 3.97 -3.52 10.21
C PHE A 37 4.42 -2.73 9.00
N VAL A 38 4.72 -3.43 7.93
CA VAL A 38 5.24 -2.85 6.69
C VAL A 38 4.37 -3.31 5.54
N ILE A 39 3.83 -2.37 4.79
CA ILE A 39 3.01 -2.68 3.62
C ILE A 39 3.75 -2.24 2.37
N SER A 40 3.97 -3.17 1.48
CA SER A 40 4.51 -2.94 0.13
C SER A 40 3.57 -3.54 -0.90
N GLY A 41 3.59 -3.04 -2.11
CA GLY A 41 2.70 -3.58 -3.14
C GLY A 41 3.07 -3.14 -4.54
N HIS A 42 2.19 -3.50 -5.48
CA HIS A 42 2.40 -3.32 -6.91
C HIS A 42 1.19 -2.65 -7.55
N GLY A 43 1.44 -1.80 -8.55
CA GLY A 43 0.41 -1.19 -9.36
C GLY A 43 -0.41 -0.09 -8.70
N TRP A 44 -1.22 0.60 -9.52
CA TRP A 44 -2.16 1.64 -9.08
C TRP A 44 -3.48 1.56 -9.85
N GLY A 45 -4.56 1.35 -9.16
CA GLY A 45 -5.92 1.27 -9.69
C GLY A 45 -6.62 -0.04 -9.35
N HIS A 46 -7.69 -0.35 -10.08
CA HIS A 46 -8.50 -1.56 -9.89
C HIS A 46 -7.95 -2.79 -10.60
N ALA A 47 -7.00 -2.62 -11.51
CA ALA A 47 -6.29 -3.66 -12.23
C ALA A 47 -7.10 -4.47 -13.28
N VAL A 48 -8.36 -4.18 -13.54
CA VAL A 48 -9.20 -4.87 -14.53
C VAL A 48 -9.05 -4.24 -15.92
N GLY A 49 -8.80 -5.03 -16.95
CA GLY A 49 -8.63 -4.58 -18.33
C GLY A 49 -7.24 -3.96 -18.59
N MET A 50 -7.15 -2.81 -19.24
CA MET A 50 -5.90 -2.25 -19.74
C MET A 50 -5.14 -1.43 -18.69
N GLY A 51 -3.86 -1.77 -18.45
CA GLY A 51 -2.89 -0.92 -17.75
C GLY A 51 -2.37 0.18 -18.67
N GLN A 52 -2.57 1.44 -18.31
CA GLN A 52 -2.17 2.58 -19.15
C GLN A 52 -0.66 2.67 -19.32
N TRP A 53 0.13 2.48 -18.24
CA TRP A 53 1.58 2.42 -18.32
C TRP A 53 2.08 1.22 -19.12
N GLY A 54 1.41 0.07 -19.00
CA GLY A 54 1.73 -1.09 -19.82
C GLY A 54 1.44 -0.84 -21.30
N ALA A 55 0.30 -0.24 -21.65
CA ALA A 55 -0.02 0.16 -23.02
C ALA A 55 1.03 1.14 -23.59
N TYR A 56 1.53 2.08 -22.79
CA TYR A 56 2.65 2.93 -23.18
C TYR A 56 3.94 2.14 -23.38
N GLY A 57 4.25 1.18 -22.49
CA GLY A 57 5.40 0.31 -22.62
C GLY A 57 5.34 -0.57 -23.89
N TYR A 58 4.19 -1.15 -24.19
CA TYR A 58 3.98 -1.88 -25.46
C TYR A 58 4.22 -0.97 -26.69
N ALA A 59 3.70 0.26 -26.66
CA ALA A 59 3.94 1.23 -27.73
C ALA A 59 5.42 1.58 -27.92
N GLN A 60 6.19 1.68 -26.81
CA GLN A 60 7.65 1.88 -26.88
C GLN A 60 8.40 0.70 -27.50
N HIS A 61 7.83 -0.52 -27.42
CA HIS A 61 8.36 -1.72 -28.06
C HIS A 61 7.81 -1.93 -29.48
N GLY A 62 7.19 -0.91 -30.08
CA GLY A 62 6.74 -0.93 -31.49
C GLY A 62 5.42 -1.66 -31.74
N PHE A 63 4.66 -1.99 -30.70
CA PHE A 63 3.33 -2.58 -30.88
C PHE A 63 2.33 -1.53 -31.33
N THR A 64 1.50 -1.88 -32.31
CA THR A 64 0.40 -1.04 -32.77
C THR A 64 -0.81 -1.12 -31.84
N TYR A 65 -1.66 -0.10 -31.84
CA TYR A 65 -2.81 0.01 -30.93
C TYR A 65 -3.76 -1.19 -30.99
N ASP A 66 -3.97 -1.79 -32.15
CA ASP A 66 -4.80 -2.99 -32.33
C ASP A 66 -4.19 -4.21 -31.62
N LYS A 67 -2.87 -4.38 -31.66
CA LYS A 67 -2.15 -5.44 -30.95
C LYS A 67 -2.18 -5.22 -29.44
N ILE A 68 -2.04 -3.98 -29.00
CA ILE A 68 -2.12 -3.62 -27.57
C ILE A 68 -3.52 -3.93 -27.05
N LEU A 69 -4.57 -3.51 -27.77
CA LEU A 69 -5.96 -3.82 -27.41
C LEU A 69 -6.24 -5.33 -27.36
N ALA A 70 -5.77 -6.09 -28.36
CA ALA A 70 -5.95 -7.54 -28.39
C ALA A 70 -5.25 -8.25 -27.22
N HIS A 71 -4.14 -7.70 -26.74
CA HIS A 71 -3.44 -8.21 -25.54
C HIS A 71 -4.28 -8.03 -24.27
N TYR A 72 -4.79 -6.81 -24.01
CA TYR A 72 -5.52 -6.53 -22.77
C TYR A 72 -6.97 -7.01 -22.77
N TYR A 73 -7.57 -7.20 -23.96
CA TYR A 73 -8.95 -7.66 -24.11
C TYR A 73 -9.01 -8.86 -25.08
N PRO A 74 -8.45 -10.01 -24.67
CA PRO A 74 -8.34 -11.17 -25.56
C PRO A 74 -9.71 -11.66 -26.04
N GLY A 75 -9.79 -12.05 -27.31
CA GLY A 75 -11.02 -12.53 -27.93
C GLY A 75 -12.01 -11.43 -28.33
N THR A 76 -11.71 -10.16 -28.11
CA THR A 76 -12.47 -9.06 -28.69
C THR A 76 -12.04 -8.77 -30.12
N VAL A 77 -12.93 -8.14 -30.88
CA VAL A 77 -12.70 -7.77 -32.29
C VAL A 77 -12.77 -6.25 -32.41
N LEU A 78 -11.77 -5.65 -33.06
CA LEU A 78 -11.81 -4.23 -33.44
C LEU A 78 -12.89 -4.05 -34.51
N SER A 79 -13.85 -3.19 -34.26
CA SER A 79 -15.05 -2.97 -35.07
C SER A 79 -15.34 -1.47 -35.13
N THR A 80 -16.45 -1.09 -35.75
CA THR A 80 -16.88 0.32 -35.84
C THR A 80 -18.28 0.51 -35.26
N THR A 81 -18.52 1.71 -34.69
CA THR A 81 -19.84 2.10 -34.18
C THR A 81 -20.55 3.07 -35.10
N THR A 82 -21.87 2.99 -35.15
CA THR A 82 -22.75 3.96 -35.84
C THR A 82 -23.24 5.07 -34.90
N VAL A 83 -22.96 4.98 -33.60
CA VAL A 83 -23.34 6.02 -32.63
C VAL A 83 -22.54 7.29 -32.86
N LYS A 84 -23.23 8.41 -33.05
CA LYS A 84 -22.60 9.69 -33.44
C LYS A 84 -22.45 10.68 -32.29
N SER A 85 -23.20 10.51 -31.20
CA SER A 85 -23.19 11.46 -30.07
C SER A 85 -23.40 10.76 -28.74
N ILE A 86 -23.02 11.44 -27.68
CA ILE A 86 -23.16 11.00 -26.29
C ILE A 86 -23.70 12.16 -25.43
N ARG A 87 -24.50 11.83 -24.41
CA ARG A 87 -25.10 12.76 -23.46
C ARG A 87 -24.39 12.66 -22.12
N VAL A 88 -23.73 13.74 -21.70
CA VAL A 88 -22.93 13.79 -20.47
C VAL A 88 -23.65 14.62 -19.41
N LEU A 89 -23.90 14.06 -18.24
CA LEU A 89 -24.42 14.81 -17.10
C LEU A 89 -23.35 15.73 -16.54
N LEU A 90 -23.57 17.06 -16.60
CA LEU A 90 -22.66 18.06 -16.03
C LEU A 90 -23.10 18.53 -14.64
N ALA A 91 -24.40 18.58 -14.37
CA ALA A 91 -24.91 18.99 -13.06
C ALA A 91 -26.34 18.48 -12.80
N ASN A 92 -26.63 18.24 -11.52
CA ASN A 92 -27.99 18.11 -10.98
C ASN A 92 -28.06 18.94 -9.69
N THR A 93 -28.59 20.16 -9.77
CA THR A 93 -28.47 21.17 -8.71
C THR A 93 -29.64 22.14 -8.73
N LYS A 94 -29.74 23.05 -7.74
CA LYS A 94 -30.79 24.09 -7.67
C LYS A 94 -30.56 25.27 -8.59
N SER A 95 -29.33 25.45 -9.09
CA SER A 95 -29.04 26.56 -10.00
C SER A 95 -27.83 26.24 -10.87
N VAL A 96 -27.84 26.68 -12.14
CA VAL A 96 -26.69 26.61 -13.04
C VAL A 96 -26.56 27.96 -13.77
N THR A 97 -25.33 28.44 -13.89
CA THR A 97 -24.99 29.55 -14.75
C THR A 97 -24.27 29.04 -15.98
N ILE A 98 -24.83 29.29 -17.14
CA ILE A 98 -24.23 28.97 -18.44
C ILE A 98 -23.99 30.24 -19.22
N SER A 99 -22.98 30.23 -20.12
CA SER A 99 -22.65 31.41 -20.93
C SER A 99 -22.11 31.03 -22.31
N SER A 100 -22.08 32.02 -23.21
CA SER A 100 -21.41 31.94 -24.50
C SER A 100 -20.64 33.23 -24.77
N THR A 101 -19.48 33.11 -25.40
CA THR A 101 -18.66 34.27 -25.83
C THR A 101 -19.14 34.90 -27.14
N GLY A 102 -20.05 34.25 -27.85
CA GLY A 102 -20.69 34.74 -29.07
C GLY A 102 -22.20 34.58 -29.01
N PRO A 103 -22.90 35.00 -30.08
CA PRO A 103 -24.35 34.80 -30.17
C PRO A 103 -24.71 33.31 -30.01
N TRP A 104 -25.82 33.07 -29.31
CA TRP A 104 -26.31 31.72 -29.06
C TRP A 104 -27.83 31.65 -29.11
N LYS A 105 -28.36 30.46 -29.20
CA LYS A 105 -29.80 30.21 -29.33
C LYS A 105 -30.31 29.37 -28.18
N LEU A 106 -31.46 29.75 -27.67
CA LEU A 106 -32.30 28.96 -26.78
C LEU A 106 -33.50 28.44 -27.57
N LYS A 107 -33.70 27.14 -27.58
CA LYS A 107 -34.92 26.47 -28.00
C LYS A 107 -35.61 25.89 -26.78
N ASP A 108 -36.86 26.25 -26.55
CA ASP A 108 -37.68 25.77 -25.45
C ASP A 108 -38.51 24.53 -25.80
N GLY A 109 -39.24 23.99 -24.83
CA GLY A 109 -40.13 22.81 -25.01
C GLY A 109 -41.35 23.05 -25.91
N SER A 110 -41.73 24.30 -26.17
CA SER A 110 -42.75 24.68 -27.16
C SER A 110 -42.18 24.78 -28.60
N ALA A 111 -40.90 24.50 -28.75
CA ALA A 111 -40.12 24.66 -29.99
C ALA A 111 -39.84 26.13 -30.39
N ALA A 112 -40.24 27.11 -29.57
CA ALA A 112 -39.86 28.50 -29.77
C ALA A 112 -38.35 28.70 -29.66
N THR A 113 -37.79 29.56 -30.50
CA THR A 113 -36.36 29.84 -30.54
C THR A 113 -36.07 31.31 -30.27
N THR A 114 -35.27 31.57 -29.25
CA THR A 114 -34.79 32.90 -28.89
C THR A 114 -33.31 33.02 -29.23
N THR A 115 -32.94 34.03 -30.03
CA THR A 115 -31.53 34.34 -30.29
C THR A 115 -31.06 35.34 -29.23
N MET A 116 -29.95 35.03 -28.58
CA MET A 116 -29.36 35.83 -27.49
C MET A 116 -27.99 36.35 -27.92
N PRO A 117 -27.59 37.56 -27.50
CA PRO A 117 -26.23 38.04 -27.67
C PRO A 117 -25.24 37.23 -26.78
N ALA A 118 -23.93 37.45 -26.95
CA ALA A 118 -22.94 36.97 -26.01
C ALA A 118 -23.27 37.36 -24.57
N GLY A 119 -23.04 36.49 -23.62
CA GLY A 119 -23.34 36.74 -22.21
C GLY A 119 -23.66 35.47 -21.42
N LYS A 120 -24.29 35.66 -20.27
CA LYS A 120 -24.63 34.57 -19.35
C LYS A 120 -26.10 34.56 -18.97
N VAL A 121 -26.62 33.37 -18.67
CA VAL A 121 -27.92 33.18 -18.03
C VAL A 121 -27.75 32.32 -16.79
N THR A 122 -28.52 32.62 -15.73
CA THR A 122 -28.58 31.81 -14.52
C THR A 122 -29.97 31.21 -14.41
N LEU A 123 -30.01 29.88 -14.49
CA LEU A 123 -31.24 29.07 -14.50
C LEU A 123 -31.56 28.57 -13.09
N ASN A 124 -32.84 28.58 -12.78
CA ASN A 124 -33.42 28.02 -11.56
C ASN A 124 -34.45 26.94 -11.92
N PRO A 125 -34.99 26.16 -10.96
CA PRO A 125 -35.97 25.10 -11.23
C PRO A 125 -37.28 25.58 -11.86
N GLU A 126 -37.63 26.87 -11.71
CA GLU A 126 -38.84 27.45 -12.29
C GLU A 126 -38.64 27.82 -13.78
N LEU A 127 -37.39 27.68 -14.30
CA LEU A 127 -36.98 28.05 -15.67
C LEU A 127 -37.31 29.51 -16.03
N LYS A 128 -37.30 30.36 -15.01
CA LYS A 128 -37.47 31.81 -15.14
C LYS A 128 -36.12 32.53 -14.93
N PHE A 129 -35.66 33.31 -15.88
CA PHE A 129 -34.34 33.94 -15.81
C PHE A 129 -34.25 35.18 -16.71
N LYS A 130 -33.27 36.05 -16.43
CA LYS A 130 -32.96 37.20 -17.27
C LYS A 130 -32.13 36.78 -18.48
N LEU A 131 -32.47 37.33 -19.65
CA LEU A 131 -31.66 37.18 -20.85
C LEU A 131 -30.36 38.00 -20.74
N PRO A 132 -29.33 37.72 -21.57
CA PRO A 132 -28.06 38.46 -21.53
C PRO A 132 -28.17 39.96 -21.85
N ASP A 133 -29.19 40.40 -22.59
CA ASP A 133 -29.51 41.80 -22.89
C ASP A 133 -30.20 42.53 -21.73
N GLY A 134 -30.47 41.83 -20.63
CA GLY A 134 -31.14 42.38 -19.46
C GLY A 134 -32.67 42.25 -19.48
N THR A 135 -33.25 41.76 -20.56
CA THR A 135 -34.69 41.52 -20.67
C THR A 135 -35.13 40.48 -19.65
N GLU A 136 -36.17 40.79 -18.87
CA GLU A 136 -36.78 39.77 -18.00
C GLU A 136 -37.56 38.80 -18.88
N ALA A 137 -37.12 37.55 -18.82
CA ALA A 137 -37.77 36.48 -19.55
C ALA A 137 -39.05 36.04 -18.82
N GLU A 138 -40.06 35.71 -19.61
CA GLU A 138 -41.17 34.90 -19.14
C GLU A 138 -40.67 33.51 -18.74
N THR A 139 -41.48 32.73 -18.02
CA THR A 139 -41.19 31.36 -17.69
C THR A 139 -41.14 30.52 -18.96
N PHE A 140 -40.00 29.92 -19.25
CA PHE A 140 -39.86 29.02 -20.41
C PHE A 140 -40.42 27.62 -20.13
N THR A 141 -40.98 27.01 -21.17
CA THR A 141 -41.37 25.59 -21.11
C THR A 141 -40.14 24.69 -21.30
N GLY A 142 -39.87 23.80 -20.36
CA GLY A 142 -38.80 22.81 -20.50
C GLY A 142 -39.12 21.67 -21.48
N PRO A 143 -38.16 20.96 -22.03
CA PRO A 143 -36.70 21.13 -21.86
C PRO A 143 -36.16 22.36 -22.62
N LEU A 144 -35.11 22.98 -22.05
CA LEU A 144 -34.40 24.07 -22.72
C LEU A 144 -33.16 23.55 -23.41
N THR A 145 -32.95 23.86 -24.68
CA THR A 145 -31.76 23.50 -25.45
C THR A 145 -31.00 24.75 -25.88
N PHE A 146 -29.73 24.82 -25.46
CA PHE A 146 -28.82 25.92 -25.81
C PHE A 146 -27.81 25.44 -26.86
N THR A 147 -27.67 26.25 -27.92
CA THR A 147 -26.73 25.99 -29.01
C THR A 147 -25.96 27.26 -29.36
N ALA A 148 -24.67 27.10 -29.68
CA ALA A 148 -23.81 28.21 -30.10
C ALA A 148 -22.77 27.69 -31.11
N ALA A 149 -22.20 28.62 -31.92
CA ALA A 149 -21.04 28.31 -32.76
C ALA A 149 -19.77 28.18 -31.93
N ALA A 150 -19.61 29.01 -30.89
CA ALA A 150 -18.53 28.89 -29.90
C ALA A 150 -18.90 27.87 -28.82
N PRO A 151 -17.90 27.30 -28.12
CA PRO A 151 -18.15 26.41 -26.98
C PRO A 151 -19.04 27.07 -25.92
N LEU A 152 -20.04 26.33 -25.44
CA LEU A 152 -20.87 26.75 -24.31
C LEU A 152 -20.10 26.57 -23.00
N VAL A 153 -20.25 27.50 -22.07
CA VAL A 153 -19.49 27.50 -20.82
C VAL A 153 -20.38 27.15 -19.62
N PHE A 154 -20.02 26.12 -18.90
CA PHE A 154 -20.46 25.81 -17.53
C PHE A 154 -19.25 25.42 -16.72
N LYS A 155 -18.78 26.29 -15.81
CA LYS A 155 -17.49 26.16 -15.08
C LYS A 155 -16.26 26.12 -16.00
N LYS A 156 -16.35 25.44 -17.14
CA LYS A 156 -15.36 25.36 -18.23
C LYS A 156 -16.07 25.25 -19.58
N PRO A 157 -15.39 25.52 -20.70
CA PRO A 157 -16.02 25.46 -22.03
C PRO A 157 -16.22 24.02 -22.51
N TYR A 158 -17.32 23.77 -23.21
CA TYR A 158 -17.70 22.48 -23.79
C TYR A 158 -18.16 22.64 -25.23
N ARG A 159 -17.80 21.68 -26.06
CA ARG A 159 -18.38 21.52 -27.41
C ARG A 159 -19.79 20.96 -27.33
N GLY A 160 -20.53 21.04 -28.44
CA GLY A 160 -21.89 20.49 -28.54
C GLY A 160 -22.96 21.43 -27.96
N THR A 161 -24.02 20.86 -27.43
CA THR A 161 -25.21 21.59 -26.99
C THR A 161 -25.49 21.31 -25.50
N PHE A 162 -26.14 22.24 -24.82
CA PHE A 162 -26.62 22.03 -23.46
C PHE A 162 -28.13 21.85 -23.46
N THR A 163 -28.60 20.80 -22.79
CA THR A 163 -30.01 20.57 -22.50
C THR A 163 -30.24 20.71 -21.00
N VAL A 164 -31.21 21.54 -20.64
CA VAL A 164 -31.61 21.77 -19.24
C VAL A 164 -33.03 21.30 -19.06
N THR A 165 -33.21 20.41 -18.08
CA THR A 165 -34.54 19.97 -17.61
C THR A 165 -34.72 20.34 -16.15
N SER A 166 -35.97 20.49 -15.71
CA SER A 166 -36.34 20.74 -14.32
C SER A 166 -37.37 19.73 -13.84
N ASP A 167 -37.25 19.31 -12.59
CA ASP A 167 -38.26 18.55 -11.87
C ASP A 167 -39.06 19.41 -10.86
N GLY A 168 -38.91 20.73 -10.95
CA GLY A 168 -39.53 21.72 -10.05
C GLY A 168 -38.71 21.96 -8.76
N LYS A 169 -37.71 21.13 -8.47
CA LYS A 169 -36.83 21.24 -7.29
C LYS A 169 -35.35 21.40 -7.67
N LYS A 170 -34.94 20.77 -8.75
CA LYS A 170 -33.57 20.78 -9.27
C LYS A 170 -33.55 20.91 -10.79
N ILE A 171 -32.44 21.39 -11.25
CA ILE A 171 -32.07 21.44 -12.67
C ILE A 171 -31.11 20.33 -12.97
N THR A 172 -31.35 19.61 -14.07
CA THR A 172 -30.41 18.68 -14.68
C THR A 172 -29.83 19.34 -15.93
N LEU A 173 -28.50 19.55 -15.95
CA LEU A 173 -27.74 20.04 -17.09
C LEU A 173 -27.02 18.91 -17.78
N VAL A 174 -27.34 18.66 -19.04
CA VAL A 174 -26.75 17.62 -19.88
C VAL A 174 -26.05 18.26 -21.08
N ASN A 175 -24.82 17.86 -21.35
CA ASN A 175 -24.10 18.20 -22.56
C ASN A 175 -24.28 17.08 -23.60
N THR A 176 -24.89 17.37 -24.72
CA THR A 176 -24.96 16.48 -25.90
C THR A 176 -23.84 16.88 -26.85
N VAL A 177 -22.92 15.98 -27.12
CA VAL A 177 -21.69 16.23 -27.85
C VAL A 177 -21.42 15.13 -28.87
N PRO A 178 -20.88 15.41 -30.08
CA PRO A 178 -20.37 14.38 -30.98
C PRO A 178 -19.39 13.47 -30.26
N LEU A 179 -19.48 12.15 -30.51
CA LEU A 179 -18.73 11.13 -29.77
C LEU A 179 -17.20 11.36 -29.83
N GLU A 180 -16.69 11.74 -30.98
CA GLU A 180 -15.25 12.00 -31.12
C GLU A 180 -14.84 13.29 -30.35
N GLN A 181 -15.67 14.33 -30.38
CA GLN A 181 -15.40 15.55 -29.63
C GLN A 181 -15.49 15.34 -28.10
N TYR A 182 -16.29 14.39 -27.64
CA TYR A 182 -16.25 13.92 -26.25
C TYR A 182 -14.88 13.33 -25.92
N LEU A 183 -14.34 12.47 -26.79
CA LEU A 183 -13.05 11.82 -26.60
C LEU A 183 -11.87 12.80 -26.68
N TYR A 184 -11.97 13.91 -27.43
CA TYR A 184 -10.94 14.96 -27.42
C TYR A 184 -10.66 15.50 -26.00
N ALA A 185 -11.68 15.50 -25.15
CA ALA A 185 -11.57 15.96 -23.78
C ALA A 185 -11.38 14.83 -22.74
N VAL A 186 -11.70 13.59 -23.08
CA VAL A 186 -11.51 12.41 -22.20
C VAL A 186 -10.10 11.86 -22.30
N VAL A 187 -9.59 11.59 -23.49
CA VAL A 187 -8.27 10.95 -23.67
C VAL A 187 -7.14 11.72 -22.98
N PRO A 188 -7.01 13.05 -23.11
CA PRO A 188 -5.97 13.82 -22.42
C PRO A 188 -6.20 13.96 -20.91
N SER A 189 -7.41 13.65 -20.42
CA SER A 189 -7.72 13.62 -18.98
C SER A 189 -7.38 12.27 -18.35
N GLU A 190 -7.23 11.23 -19.14
CA GLU A 190 -6.93 9.85 -18.69
C GLU A 190 -5.45 9.49 -18.92
N MET A 191 -4.84 9.94 -20.02
CA MET A 191 -3.44 9.64 -20.37
C MET A 191 -2.61 10.91 -20.59
N PRO A 192 -1.31 10.90 -20.23
CA PRO A 192 -0.40 11.99 -20.56
C PRO A 192 -0.34 12.23 -22.08
N LYS A 193 -0.62 13.45 -22.49
CA LYS A 193 -0.65 13.87 -23.92
C LYS A 193 0.70 13.79 -24.64
N THR A 194 1.78 13.57 -23.91
CA THR A 194 3.15 13.38 -24.44
C THR A 194 3.49 11.91 -24.73
N TRP A 195 2.59 10.99 -24.44
CA TRP A 195 2.82 9.57 -24.71
C TRP A 195 2.75 9.26 -26.21
N LEU A 196 3.29 8.10 -26.59
CA LEU A 196 3.38 7.70 -27.98
C LEU A 196 1.99 7.54 -28.64
N PRO A 197 1.87 7.85 -29.94
CA PRO A 197 0.60 7.81 -30.67
C PRO A 197 -0.15 6.50 -30.52
N GLU A 198 0.55 5.34 -30.55
CA GLU A 198 -0.11 4.03 -30.43
C GLU A 198 -0.75 3.81 -29.05
N ALA A 199 -0.14 4.31 -27.97
CA ALA A 199 -0.74 4.28 -26.65
C ALA A 199 -1.99 5.18 -26.59
N LEU A 200 -1.93 6.39 -27.16
CA LEU A 200 -3.06 7.33 -27.22
C LEU A 200 -4.20 6.78 -28.07
N LYS A 201 -3.91 6.13 -29.22
CA LYS A 201 -4.91 5.43 -30.04
C LYS A 201 -5.57 4.30 -29.28
N THR A 202 -4.77 3.50 -28.54
CA THR A 202 -5.28 2.42 -27.67
C THR A 202 -6.27 2.98 -26.65
N GLN A 203 -5.91 4.08 -25.97
CA GLN A 203 -6.81 4.75 -25.01
C GLN A 203 -8.07 5.29 -25.68
N ALA A 204 -7.96 5.87 -26.88
CA ALA A 204 -9.12 6.42 -27.59
C ALA A 204 -10.15 5.31 -27.91
N VAL A 205 -9.71 4.15 -28.41
CA VAL A 205 -10.60 3.02 -28.69
C VAL A 205 -11.18 2.42 -27.40
N ALA A 206 -10.35 2.26 -26.37
CA ALA A 206 -10.80 1.76 -25.07
C ALA A 206 -11.83 2.72 -24.43
N ALA A 207 -11.57 4.03 -24.41
CA ALA A 207 -12.48 5.02 -23.86
C ALA A 207 -13.81 5.10 -24.64
N ARG A 208 -13.75 5.00 -25.98
CA ARG A 208 -14.95 4.97 -26.82
C ARG A 208 -15.80 3.75 -26.54
N SER A 209 -15.18 2.58 -26.47
CA SER A 209 -15.87 1.32 -26.19
C SER A 209 -16.50 1.34 -24.79
N TYR A 210 -15.75 1.79 -23.79
CA TYR A 210 -16.25 1.93 -22.43
C TYR A 210 -17.47 2.86 -22.36
N ALA A 211 -17.36 4.08 -22.92
CA ALA A 211 -18.45 5.06 -22.90
C ALA A 211 -19.74 4.49 -23.50
N LEU A 212 -19.62 3.77 -24.61
CA LEU A 212 -20.76 3.16 -25.28
C LEU A 212 -21.30 1.91 -24.57
N ALA A 213 -20.44 1.11 -23.93
CA ALA A 213 -20.84 -0.07 -23.18
C ALA A 213 -21.64 0.31 -21.91
N VAL A 214 -21.25 1.42 -21.22
CA VAL A 214 -21.95 1.89 -20.00
C VAL A 214 -23.11 2.83 -20.29
N ARG A 215 -23.32 3.21 -21.53
CA ARG A 215 -24.32 4.17 -21.96
C ARG A 215 -25.73 3.81 -21.51
N LYS A 216 -26.43 4.74 -20.87
CA LYS A 216 -27.82 4.60 -20.44
C LYS A 216 -28.76 5.19 -21.52
N ALA A 217 -28.89 4.52 -22.66
CA ALA A 217 -29.60 5.04 -23.82
C ALA A 217 -31.05 5.50 -23.55
N SER A 218 -31.74 4.84 -22.63
CA SER A 218 -33.13 5.19 -22.23
C SER A 218 -33.21 6.22 -21.11
N GLY A 219 -32.06 6.61 -20.52
CA GLY A 219 -32.03 7.61 -19.44
C GLY A 219 -31.99 9.05 -19.93
N PRO A 220 -32.07 10.04 -19.03
CA PRO A 220 -31.93 11.47 -19.37
C PRO A 220 -30.51 11.83 -19.82
N PHE A 221 -29.52 11.04 -19.52
CA PHE A 221 -28.11 11.16 -19.95
C PHE A 221 -27.48 9.76 -20.10
N ASP A 222 -26.34 9.69 -20.77
CA ASP A 222 -25.63 8.44 -21.03
C ASP A 222 -24.53 8.14 -20.00
N VAL A 223 -23.71 9.16 -19.66
CA VAL A 223 -22.52 9.03 -18.80
C VAL A 223 -22.40 10.24 -17.85
N TYR A 224 -21.57 10.09 -16.80
CA TYR A 224 -21.15 11.16 -15.91
C TYR A 224 -19.88 11.85 -16.46
N ASP A 225 -19.58 13.07 -15.97
CA ASP A 225 -18.40 13.86 -16.34
C ASP A 225 -17.18 13.62 -15.44
N ASP A 226 -17.26 12.65 -14.52
CA ASP A 226 -16.24 12.35 -13.50
C ASP A 226 -15.91 10.84 -13.45
N THR A 227 -15.15 10.44 -12.42
CA THR A 227 -14.66 9.06 -12.20
C THR A 227 -15.77 8.01 -12.06
N ARG A 228 -17.04 8.37 -11.97
CA ARG A 228 -18.17 7.44 -12.05
C ARG A 228 -18.34 6.85 -13.45
N SER A 229 -17.84 7.55 -14.46
CA SER A 229 -17.73 7.09 -15.84
C SER A 229 -16.30 7.33 -16.34
N GLN A 230 -16.02 8.54 -16.86
CA GLN A 230 -14.70 8.98 -17.34
C GLN A 230 -14.56 10.47 -17.10
N VAL A 231 -13.34 10.92 -16.76
CA VAL A 231 -13.08 12.35 -16.52
C VAL A 231 -13.24 13.12 -17.83
N TYR A 232 -14.26 13.99 -17.91
CA TYR A 232 -14.56 14.81 -19.07
C TYR A 232 -14.10 16.26 -18.86
N GLY A 233 -12.89 16.56 -19.34
CA GLY A 233 -12.19 17.82 -19.07
C GLY A 233 -12.73 19.07 -19.79
N GLY A 234 -13.64 18.92 -20.77
CA GLY A 234 -14.08 20.01 -21.65
C GLY A 234 -12.97 20.48 -22.60
N VAL A 235 -13.21 21.57 -23.31
CA VAL A 235 -12.27 22.11 -24.34
C VAL A 235 -10.88 22.42 -23.76
N ASN A 236 -10.81 22.84 -22.50
CA ASN A 236 -9.53 23.17 -21.85
C ASN A 236 -8.57 21.99 -21.69
N ALA A 237 -9.08 20.76 -21.73
CA ALA A 237 -8.25 19.54 -21.66
C ALA A 237 -7.70 19.13 -23.03
N GLU A 238 -8.34 19.52 -24.12
CA GLU A 238 -7.98 19.06 -25.47
C GLU A 238 -6.51 19.33 -25.82
N SER A 239 -5.92 18.42 -26.60
CA SER A 239 -4.53 18.52 -27.05
C SER A 239 -4.40 18.02 -28.47
N PRO A 240 -3.61 18.67 -29.33
CA PRO A 240 -3.42 18.25 -30.72
C PRO A 240 -3.00 16.78 -30.87
N THR A 241 -2.13 16.27 -29.98
CA THR A 241 -1.61 14.90 -30.04
C THR A 241 -2.69 13.86 -29.73
N THR A 242 -3.51 14.10 -28.70
CA THR A 242 -4.61 13.21 -28.34
C THR A 242 -5.78 13.32 -29.31
N THR A 243 -6.07 14.52 -29.84
CA THR A 243 -7.05 14.72 -30.91
C THR A 243 -6.68 13.94 -32.16
N ALA A 244 -5.42 14.01 -32.61
CA ALA A 244 -4.93 13.22 -33.75
C ALA A 244 -5.06 11.70 -33.52
N ALA A 245 -4.85 11.21 -32.30
CA ALA A 245 -5.05 9.80 -31.97
C ALA A 245 -6.53 9.37 -32.01
N VAL A 246 -7.44 10.22 -31.55
CA VAL A 246 -8.90 10.01 -31.66
C VAL A 246 -9.33 9.99 -33.12
N ASP A 247 -8.87 10.96 -33.93
CA ASP A 247 -9.19 11.07 -35.35
C ASP A 247 -8.67 9.88 -36.15
N ALA A 248 -7.46 9.39 -35.85
CA ALA A 248 -6.88 8.21 -36.47
C ALA A 248 -7.62 6.90 -36.12
N THR A 249 -8.52 6.93 -35.15
CA THR A 249 -9.33 5.77 -34.70
C THR A 249 -10.83 6.04 -34.71
N VAL A 250 -11.27 7.00 -35.54
CA VAL A 250 -12.70 7.42 -35.64
C VAL A 250 -13.63 6.23 -35.73
N GLY A 251 -14.63 6.20 -34.85
CA GLY A 251 -15.64 5.15 -34.77
C GLY A 251 -15.14 3.80 -34.30
N GLY A 252 -13.81 3.61 -34.09
CA GLY A 252 -13.22 2.34 -33.67
C GLY A 252 -13.65 1.93 -32.25
N VAL A 253 -14.19 0.72 -32.10
CA VAL A 253 -14.63 0.11 -30.84
C VAL A 253 -14.23 -1.33 -30.76
N LEU A 254 -14.12 -1.88 -29.56
CA LEU A 254 -14.01 -3.32 -29.34
C LEU A 254 -15.39 -3.94 -29.17
N THR A 255 -15.58 -5.11 -29.78
CA THR A 255 -16.80 -5.92 -29.65
C THR A 255 -16.46 -7.34 -29.20
N TYR A 256 -17.38 -7.95 -28.45
CA TYR A 256 -17.35 -9.37 -28.10
C TYR A 256 -18.74 -9.97 -28.33
N GLY A 257 -18.83 -11.04 -29.11
CA GLY A 257 -20.12 -11.64 -29.48
C GLY A 257 -21.08 -10.65 -30.15
N GLY A 258 -20.56 -9.73 -30.97
CA GLY A 258 -21.34 -8.71 -31.67
C GLY A 258 -21.83 -7.52 -30.81
N LYS A 259 -21.52 -7.50 -29.53
CA LYS A 259 -21.85 -6.39 -28.60
C LYS A 259 -20.62 -5.58 -28.27
N ILE A 260 -20.78 -4.28 -28.01
CA ILE A 260 -19.67 -3.42 -27.58
C ILE A 260 -19.12 -3.95 -26.26
N ALA A 261 -17.80 -4.17 -26.21
CA ALA A 261 -17.11 -4.69 -25.04
C ALA A 261 -16.94 -3.61 -23.96
N LEU A 262 -17.07 -4.00 -22.70
CA LEU A 262 -16.83 -3.16 -21.55
C LEU A 262 -15.32 -3.12 -21.27
N THR A 263 -14.67 -2.06 -21.70
CA THR A 263 -13.22 -1.90 -21.72
C THR A 263 -12.72 -1.05 -20.57
N TYR A 264 -12.68 -1.63 -19.36
CA TYR A 264 -12.07 -0.98 -18.20
C TYR A 264 -10.59 -0.69 -18.43
N PHE A 265 -10.08 0.40 -17.89
CA PHE A 265 -8.66 0.74 -17.90
C PHE A 265 -8.28 1.43 -16.57
N PHE A 266 -7.00 1.41 -16.26
CA PHE A 266 -6.46 1.91 -15.00
C PHE A 266 -4.97 2.26 -15.18
N SER A 267 -4.37 2.95 -14.20
CA SER A 267 -3.01 3.49 -14.33
C SER A 267 -1.93 2.41 -14.52
N THR A 268 -1.71 1.56 -13.52
CA THR A 268 -0.52 0.70 -13.43
C THR A 268 -0.89 -0.69 -12.96
N SER A 269 -0.46 -1.72 -13.68
CA SER A 269 -0.80 -3.11 -13.36
C SER A 269 0.08 -3.72 -12.25
N GLY A 270 1.34 -3.28 -12.16
CA GLY A 270 2.37 -3.90 -11.33
C GLY A 270 2.92 -5.20 -11.93
N GLY A 271 2.81 -5.39 -13.25
CA GLY A 271 3.30 -6.57 -13.97
C GLY A 271 2.22 -7.57 -14.39
N ARG A 272 0.96 -7.41 -13.91
CA ARG A 272 -0.16 -8.27 -14.29
C ARG A 272 -1.49 -7.58 -14.03
N THR A 273 -2.44 -7.72 -14.96
CA THR A 273 -3.82 -7.27 -14.74
C THR A 273 -4.61 -8.27 -13.88
N ALA A 274 -5.84 -7.95 -13.55
CA ALA A 274 -6.70 -8.83 -12.76
C ALA A 274 -7.97 -9.22 -13.52
N ALA A 275 -8.46 -10.43 -13.30
CA ALA A 275 -9.76 -10.84 -13.77
C ALA A 275 -10.87 -10.07 -13.03
N ILE A 276 -11.95 -9.75 -13.72
CA ILE A 276 -13.04 -8.93 -13.17
C ILE A 276 -13.68 -9.56 -11.91
N ASN A 277 -13.87 -10.87 -11.92
CA ASN A 277 -14.44 -11.61 -10.79
C ASN A 277 -13.52 -11.68 -9.56
N ASP A 278 -12.21 -11.49 -9.75
CA ASP A 278 -11.23 -11.41 -8.66
C ASP A 278 -11.22 -10.04 -7.97
N VAL A 279 -11.78 -9.02 -8.61
CA VAL A 279 -11.82 -7.64 -8.07
C VAL A 279 -13.22 -7.27 -7.59
N TRP A 280 -14.23 -7.55 -8.38
CA TRP A 280 -15.62 -7.15 -8.08
C TRP A 280 -16.52 -8.39 -8.08
N LYS A 281 -16.63 -9.18 -7.15
CA LYS A 281 -17.54 -10.35 -6.97
C LYS A 281 -18.66 -10.45 -8.02
N SER A 282 -18.29 -10.35 -9.32
CA SER A 282 -19.17 -10.40 -10.48
C SER A 282 -19.01 -11.73 -11.22
N ALA A 283 -19.91 -12.04 -12.15
CA ALA A 283 -19.68 -13.14 -13.08
C ALA A 283 -18.40 -12.90 -13.91
N PRO A 284 -17.65 -13.95 -14.24
CA PRO A 284 -16.50 -13.84 -15.14
C PRO A 284 -16.90 -13.25 -16.50
N VAL A 285 -16.03 -12.39 -17.06
CA VAL A 285 -16.19 -11.84 -18.40
C VAL A 285 -15.01 -12.35 -19.23
N PRO A 286 -15.24 -13.05 -20.37
CA PRO A 286 -14.21 -13.80 -21.08
C PRO A 286 -13.00 -12.98 -21.56
N TYR A 287 -13.16 -11.67 -21.78
CA TYR A 287 -12.11 -10.76 -22.20
C TYR A 287 -11.60 -9.82 -21.07
N LEU A 288 -12.12 -9.93 -19.86
CA LEU A 288 -11.63 -9.21 -18.67
C LEU A 288 -10.95 -10.18 -17.71
N VAL A 289 -9.88 -10.77 -18.20
CA VAL A 289 -9.08 -11.79 -17.52
C VAL A 289 -7.73 -11.21 -17.06
N SER A 290 -7.04 -11.95 -16.21
CA SER A 290 -5.68 -11.59 -15.81
C SER A 290 -4.69 -11.90 -16.92
N VAL A 291 -3.99 -10.88 -17.44
CA VAL A 291 -2.92 -11.00 -18.43
C VAL A 291 -1.60 -10.48 -17.87
N ALA A 292 -0.48 -11.07 -18.33
CA ALA A 292 0.85 -10.54 -17.98
C ALA A 292 1.05 -9.15 -18.59
N ASP A 293 1.77 -8.28 -17.89
CA ASP A 293 2.03 -6.91 -18.34
C ASP A 293 3.51 -6.56 -18.15
N PRO A 294 4.41 -7.15 -18.95
CA PRO A 294 5.85 -7.10 -18.74
C PRO A 294 6.45 -5.70 -18.95
N TYR A 295 5.76 -4.81 -19.65
CA TYR A 295 6.25 -3.47 -19.96
C TYR A 295 5.70 -2.37 -19.02
N ASP A 296 4.97 -2.75 -17.98
CA ASP A 296 4.43 -1.83 -16.97
C ASP A 296 5.52 -1.28 -16.02
N SER A 297 6.71 -1.88 -16.00
CA SER A 297 7.84 -1.49 -15.14
C SER A 297 8.35 -0.06 -15.35
N LEU A 298 7.94 0.61 -16.43
CA LEU A 298 8.18 2.03 -16.67
C LEU A 298 7.40 2.94 -15.72
N SER A 299 6.37 2.42 -15.06
CA SER A 299 5.57 3.19 -14.13
C SER A 299 6.32 3.45 -12.82
N PRO A 300 6.31 4.69 -12.29
CA PRO A 300 6.83 4.97 -10.95
C PRO A 300 5.99 4.31 -9.83
N TYR A 301 4.89 3.65 -10.20
CA TYR A 301 3.98 2.95 -9.31
C TYR A 301 3.91 1.45 -9.61
N HIS A 302 4.85 0.93 -10.43
CA HIS A 302 5.00 -0.50 -10.65
C HIS A 302 5.15 -1.21 -9.32
N ASP A 303 6.10 -0.73 -8.51
CA ASP A 303 6.27 -1.09 -7.12
C ASP A 303 6.04 0.14 -6.22
N TRP A 304 5.50 -0.05 -5.03
CA TRP A 304 5.31 1.01 -4.06
C TRP A 304 5.47 0.52 -2.61
N GLY A 305 5.81 1.43 -1.75
CA GLY A 305 6.21 1.15 -0.37
C GLY A 305 7.74 1.10 -0.25
N PRO A 306 8.28 0.60 0.88
CA PRO A 306 7.57 0.15 2.07
C PRO A 306 6.88 1.29 2.85
N LEU A 307 5.66 1.05 3.32
CA LEU A 307 4.91 1.94 4.20
C LEU A 307 4.89 1.35 5.61
N ALA A 308 5.49 2.03 6.57
CA ALA A 308 5.54 1.57 7.96
C ALA A 308 4.30 2.00 8.75
N PHE A 309 3.75 1.09 9.52
CA PHE A 309 2.59 1.31 10.37
C PHE A 309 2.86 0.81 11.80
N THR A 310 2.53 1.64 12.79
CA THR A 310 2.52 1.19 14.18
C THR A 310 1.31 0.29 14.46
N PRO A 311 1.40 -0.64 15.42
CA PRO A 311 0.28 -1.50 15.82
C PRO A 311 -0.97 -0.69 16.21
N ALA A 312 -0.79 0.44 16.89
CA ALA A 312 -1.88 1.31 17.31
C ALA A 312 -2.66 1.90 16.13
N LYS A 313 -1.96 2.37 15.09
CA LYS A 313 -2.59 2.90 13.87
C LYS A 313 -3.36 1.82 13.13
N LEU A 314 -2.73 0.64 12.89
CA LEU A 314 -3.39 -0.47 12.20
C LEU A 314 -4.57 -1.02 13.00
N LYS A 315 -4.44 -1.20 14.30
CA LYS A 315 -5.53 -1.61 15.19
C LYS A 315 -6.78 -0.76 14.96
N THR A 316 -6.62 0.56 14.95
CA THR A 316 -7.73 1.51 14.78
C THR A 316 -8.35 1.38 13.39
N VAL A 317 -7.53 1.37 12.34
CA VAL A 317 -7.98 1.32 10.95
C VAL A 317 -8.63 -0.02 10.61
N LEU A 318 -8.03 -1.12 11.06
CA LEU A 318 -8.55 -2.47 10.82
C LEU A 318 -9.59 -2.91 11.87
N LYS A 319 -9.95 -2.04 12.83
CA LYS A 319 -10.96 -2.27 13.87
C LYS A 319 -10.72 -3.56 14.68
N VAL A 320 -9.45 -3.82 15.05
CA VAL A 320 -9.04 -5.05 15.74
C VAL A 320 -9.39 -5.00 17.22
N PRO A 321 -10.01 -6.03 17.80
CA PRO A 321 -10.30 -6.09 19.22
C PRO A 321 -9.03 -6.39 20.05
N GLY A 322 -8.77 -5.56 21.07
CA GLY A 322 -7.57 -5.67 21.91
C GLY A 322 -6.30 -5.09 21.23
N ARG A 323 -5.12 -5.53 21.65
CA ARG A 323 -3.84 -5.18 21.04
C ARG A 323 -3.68 -5.96 19.73
N LEU A 324 -3.26 -5.32 18.64
CA LEU A 324 -2.95 -6.00 17.38
C LEU A 324 -1.70 -6.89 17.57
N LEU A 325 -1.85 -8.15 17.25
CA LEU A 325 -0.80 -9.16 17.34
C LEU A 325 -0.23 -9.51 15.96
N ASP A 326 -1.10 -9.70 14.95
CA ASP A 326 -0.67 -10.11 13.63
C ASP A 326 -1.65 -9.65 12.53
N VAL A 327 -1.16 -9.60 11.28
CA VAL A 327 -1.96 -9.36 10.08
C VAL A 327 -1.57 -10.38 9.02
N GLN A 328 -2.51 -11.19 8.59
CA GLN A 328 -2.32 -12.23 7.58
C GLN A 328 -3.15 -11.91 6.34
N THR A 329 -2.66 -12.25 5.17
CA THR A 329 -3.33 -12.00 3.89
C THR A 329 -3.50 -13.29 3.11
N THR A 330 -4.64 -13.42 2.42
CA THR A 330 -4.82 -14.41 1.35
C THR A 330 -4.93 -13.70 0.01
N VAL A 331 -4.46 -14.32 -1.04
CA VAL A 331 -4.51 -13.76 -2.40
C VAL A 331 -5.37 -14.64 -3.32
N ASN A 332 -6.00 -14.00 -4.30
CA ASN A 332 -6.78 -14.69 -5.34
C ASN A 332 -5.92 -15.07 -6.57
N GLY A 333 -6.55 -15.63 -7.61
CA GLY A 333 -5.87 -16.09 -8.83
C GLY A 333 -5.13 -14.99 -9.60
N SER A 334 -5.54 -13.73 -9.43
CA SER A 334 -4.89 -12.55 -10.02
C SER A 334 -3.84 -11.92 -9.10
N GLN A 335 -3.41 -12.60 -8.02
CA GLN A 335 -2.42 -12.11 -7.05
C GLN A 335 -2.89 -10.88 -6.24
N ARG A 336 -4.18 -10.61 -6.21
CA ARG A 336 -4.74 -9.52 -5.40
C ARG A 336 -5.12 -10.04 -4.02
N VAL A 337 -4.93 -9.24 -3.00
CA VAL A 337 -5.37 -9.59 -1.65
C VAL A 337 -6.89 -9.73 -1.65
N ASP A 338 -7.34 -10.95 -1.40
CA ASP A 338 -8.76 -11.30 -1.28
C ASP A 338 -9.26 -11.03 0.13
N SER A 339 -8.52 -11.51 1.15
CA SER A 339 -8.86 -11.26 2.54
C SER A 339 -7.63 -10.84 3.37
N VAL A 340 -7.90 -10.05 4.41
CA VAL A 340 -6.96 -9.63 5.44
C VAL A 340 -7.52 -10.03 6.78
N ARG A 341 -6.84 -10.93 7.47
CA ARG A 341 -7.16 -11.38 8.82
C ARG A 341 -6.29 -10.63 9.82
N ALA A 342 -6.88 -9.69 10.53
CA ALA A 342 -6.20 -8.89 11.54
C ALA A 342 -6.48 -9.51 12.93
N ILE A 343 -5.42 -10.02 13.58
CA ILE A 343 -5.49 -10.82 14.80
C ILE A 343 -5.14 -9.95 16.00
N GLY A 344 -6.04 -9.87 16.97
CA GLY A 344 -5.86 -9.16 18.22
C GLY A 344 -5.93 -10.07 19.44
N GLU A 345 -5.56 -9.54 20.61
CA GLU A 345 -5.61 -10.27 21.89
C GLU A 345 -7.02 -10.74 22.28
N LYS A 346 -8.05 -10.04 21.82
CA LYS A 346 -9.45 -10.29 22.22
C LYS A 346 -10.31 -10.83 21.07
N GLY A 347 -9.68 -11.32 20.01
CA GLY A 347 -10.34 -11.83 18.81
C GLY A 347 -9.74 -11.26 17.54
N GLU A 348 -10.37 -11.56 16.42
CA GLU A 348 -9.91 -11.18 15.10
C GLU A 348 -10.96 -10.37 14.33
N HIS A 349 -10.52 -9.66 13.30
CA HIS A 349 -11.37 -9.00 12.33
C HIS A 349 -10.90 -9.35 10.92
N VAL A 350 -11.84 -9.79 10.09
CA VAL A 350 -11.55 -10.14 8.68
C VAL A 350 -12.13 -9.07 7.77
N LEU A 351 -11.29 -8.54 6.89
CA LEU A 351 -11.65 -7.53 5.90
C LEU A 351 -11.28 -8.03 4.50
N THR A 352 -11.91 -7.47 3.48
CA THR A 352 -11.47 -7.65 2.10
C THR A 352 -10.23 -6.80 1.81
N GLY A 353 -9.41 -7.20 0.82
CA GLY A 353 -8.29 -6.38 0.35
C GLY A 353 -8.73 -4.98 -0.12
N ALA A 354 -9.94 -4.86 -0.69
CA ALA A 354 -10.52 -3.59 -1.12
C ALA A 354 -10.86 -2.66 0.05
N GLU A 355 -11.41 -3.19 1.14
CA GLU A 355 -11.66 -2.42 2.37
C GLU A 355 -10.36 -1.93 2.99
N VAL A 356 -9.34 -2.78 3.07
CA VAL A 356 -8.03 -2.40 3.61
C VAL A 356 -7.36 -1.36 2.70
N ARG A 357 -7.39 -1.55 1.37
CA ARG A 357 -6.91 -0.55 0.40
C ARG A 357 -7.54 0.82 0.66
N THR A 358 -8.86 0.87 0.80
CA THR A 358 -9.60 2.13 1.04
C THR A 358 -9.26 2.73 2.39
N ALA A 359 -9.26 1.93 3.45
CA ALA A 359 -9.04 2.38 4.82
C ALA A 359 -7.61 2.90 5.06
N LEU A 360 -6.61 2.34 4.36
CA LEU A 360 -5.21 2.75 4.45
C LEU A 360 -4.76 3.69 3.32
N GLY A 361 -5.61 3.96 2.32
CA GLY A 361 -5.24 4.77 1.16
C GLY A 361 -4.19 4.11 0.27
N LEU A 362 -4.19 2.77 0.16
CA LEU A 362 -3.23 2.03 -0.66
C LEU A 362 -3.52 2.21 -2.16
N ARG A 363 -2.50 2.11 -3.00
CA ARG A 363 -2.63 2.31 -4.44
C ARG A 363 -3.42 1.22 -5.14
N SER A 364 -3.27 -0.04 -4.70
CA SER A 364 -3.93 -1.21 -5.28
C SER A 364 -4.29 -2.23 -4.21
N THR A 365 -4.96 -3.30 -4.61
CA THR A 365 -5.18 -4.50 -3.78
C THR A 365 -4.06 -5.54 -3.93
N TRP A 366 -3.03 -5.26 -4.71
CA TRP A 366 -1.84 -6.11 -4.78
C TRP A 366 -0.81 -5.62 -3.78
N PHE A 367 -0.90 -6.10 -2.56
CA PHE A 367 0.02 -5.74 -1.49
C PHE A 367 0.37 -6.94 -0.61
N SER A 368 1.49 -6.83 0.08
CA SER A 368 1.93 -7.72 1.14
C SER A 368 2.02 -6.98 2.46
N VAL A 369 1.87 -7.72 3.56
CA VAL A 369 2.04 -7.18 4.91
C VAL A 369 3.22 -7.88 5.56
N GLY A 370 4.32 -7.15 5.69
CA GLY A 370 5.50 -7.57 6.43
C GLY A 370 5.37 -7.23 7.92
N VAL A 371 6.01 -8.04 8.76
CA VAL A 371 6.07 -7.83 10.21
C VAL A 371 7.52 -7.89 10.65
N LEU A 372 7.97 -6.89 11.39
CA LEU A 372 9.30 -6.83 11.98
C LEU A 372 9.18 -6.59 13.49
N ALA A 373 9.69 -7.50 14.31
CA ALA A 373 9.68 -7.36 15.76
C ALA A 373 10.98 -7.90 16.36
N LEU A 374 11.49 -7.24 17.40
CA LEU A 374 12.57 -7.71 18.24
C LEU A 374 12.02 -7.92 19.65
N ASP A 375 12.19 -9.13 20.18
CA ASP A 375 11.74 -9.44 21.52
C ASP A 375 12.57 -8.71 22.59
N PRO A 376 11.99 -8.40 23.76
CA PRO A 376 12.74 -7.92 24.89
C PRO A 376 13.85 -8.90 25.28
N LEU A 377 14.94 -8.37 25.78
CA LEU A 377 16.02 -9.22 26.31
C LEU A 377 15.52 -10.10 27.46
N PRO A 378 16.06 -11.33 27.60
CA PRO A 378 15.71 -12.24 28.70
C PRO A 378 16.04 -11.67 30.08
N ALA A 379 17.03 -10.78 30.12
CA ALA A 379 17.36 -9.96 31.30
C ALA A 379 17.98 -8.64 30.84
N THR A 380 17.62 -7.54 31.51
CA THR A 380 18.16 -6.21 31.20
C THR A 380 19.61 -6.04 31.60
N THR A 381 20.12 -6.88 32.52
CA THR A 381 21.51 -6.90 32.97
C THR A 381 22.08 -8.31 32.91
N LEU A 382 23.17 -8.48 32.16
CA LEU A 382 23.89 -9.74 32.03
C LEU A 382 25.32 -9.57 32.55
N GLN A 383 25.93 -10.68 33.00
CA GLN A 383 27.35 -10.68 33.34
C GLN A 383 28.21 -10.69 32.07
N TYR A 384 29.33 -10.00 32.11
CA TYR A 384 30.32 -10.03 31.04
C TYR A 384 30.67 -11.48 30.63
N GLY A 385 30.65 -11.71 29.32
CA GLY A 385 30.95 -13.01 28.73
C GLY A 385 29.77 -13.98 28.66
N THR A 386 28.60 -13.63 29.17
CA THR A 386 27.40 -14.47 29.05
C THR A 386 26.90 -14.45 27.61
N SER A 387 26.66 -15.65 27.07
CA SER A 387 25.97 -15.79 25.78
C SER A 387 24.45 -15.77 25.99
N PHE A 388 23.76 -15.06 25.10
CA PHE A 388 22.30 -14.96 25.08
C PHE A 388 21.79 -14.94 23.64
N ARG A 389 20.50 -15.04 23.44
CA ARG A 389 19.90 -14.99 22.10
C ARG A 389 18.98 -13.77 21.98
N LEU A 390 19.14 -13.05 20.89
CA LEU A 390 18.16 -12.08 20.41
C LEU A 390 17.18 -12.83 19.54
N THR A 391 15.90 -12.77 19.87
CA THR A 391 14.82 -13.43 19.15
C THR A 391 13.84 -12.39 18.62
N GLY A 392 13.07 -12.74 17.60
CA GLY A 392 12.06 -11.86 17.03
C GLY A 392 11.37 -12.49 15.84
N LEU A 393 10.68 -11.64 15.09
CA LEU A 393 9.94 -12.00 13.89
C LEU A 393 10.32 -11.05 12.75
N GLY A 394 10.58 -11.61 11.55
CA GLY A 394 10.87 -10.87 10.31
C GLY A 394 10.16 -11.53 9.14
N ARG A 395 8.82 -11.51 9.11
CA ARG A 395 8.03 -12.16 8.06
C ARG A 395 7.76 -11.23 6.88
N ALA A 396 7.86 -11.78 5.65
CA ALA A 396 7.61 -11.08 4.38
C ALA A 396 8.41 -9.76 4.23
N LEU A 397 9.66 -9.77 4.67
CA LEU A 397 10.60 -8.65 4.56
C LEU A 397 11.94 -9.16 4.01
N PRO A 398 12.60 -8.41 3.11
CA PRO A 398 13.92 -8.74 2.61
C PRO A 398 15.01 -8.31 3.59
N ASP A 399 16.19 -8.91 3.48
CA ASP A 399 17.49 -8.44 4.01
C ASP A 399 17.45 -7.93 5.46
N LEU A 400 17.09 -8.82 6.39
CA LEU A 400 17.12 -8.47 7.80
C LEU A 400 18.56 -8.33 8.31
N ARG A 401 18.82 -7.25 9.07
CA ARG A 401 20.13 -6.96 9.66
C ARG A 401 20.03 -6.67 11.14
N LEU A 402 20.88 -7.30 11.92
CA LEU A 402 21.09 -6.93 13.31
C LEU A 402 22.07 -5.75 13.36
N GLU A 403 21.63 -4.66 13.92
CA GLU A 403 22.47 -3.48 14.18
C GLU A 403 22.69 -3.29 15.68
N GLN A 404 23.85 -2.74 16.01
CA GLN A 404 24.22 -2.39 17.37
C GLN A 404 24.78 -0.98 17.44
N ARG A 405 24.70 -0.37 18.64
CA ARG A 405 25.43 0.86 18.97
C ARG A 405 25.83 0.88 20.44
N SER A 406 26.87 1.64 20.77
CA SER A 406 27.20 1.95 22.16
C SER A 406 26.19 2.91 22.78
N PRO A 407 25.88 2.81 24.07
CA PRO A 407 24.98 3.75 24.74
C PRO A 407 25.44 5.20 24.60
N GLY A 408 24.53 6.07 24.18
CA GLY A 408 24.79 7.51 24.02
C GLY A 408 25.41 7.90 22.68
N THR A 409 25.71 6.94 21.78
CA THR A 409 26.12 7.24 20.39
C THR A 409 24.91 7.29 19.47
N ALA A 410 24.99 8.10 18.40
CA ALA A 410 23.94 8.19 17.39
C ALA A 410 24.09 7.11 16.30
N GLU A 411 25.31 6.67 16.04
CA GLU A 411 25.66 5.81 14.93
C GLU A 411 25.33 4.33 15.21
N TRP A 412 24.62 3.70 14.26
CA TRP A 412 24.33 2.28 14.25
C TRP A 412 25.29 1.55 13.32
N VAL A 413 25.82 0.43 13.77
CA VAL A 413 26.75 -0.42 13.02
C VAL A 413 26.07 -1.77 12.78
N VAL A 414 26.12 -2.25 11.54
CA VAL A 414 25.65 -3.59 11.18
C VAL A 414 26.56 -4.64 11.84
N LYS A 415 25.98 -5.49 12.64
CA LYS A 415 26.69 -6.59 13.32
C LYS A 415 26.73 -7.84 12.43
N ARG A 416 25.58 -8.17 11.84
CA ARG A 416 25.43 -9.29 10.90
C ARG A 416 24.07 -9.28 10.23
N ASP A 417 23.94 -10.03 9.15
CA ASP A 417 22.65 -10.40 8.57
C ASP A 417 21.91 -11.37 9.49
N VAL A 418 20.58 -11.37 9.41
CA VAL A 418 19.68 -12.19 10.23
C VAL A 418 18.95 -13.16 9.31
N GLU A 419 19.21 -14.45 9.52
CA GLU A 419 18.45 -15.51 8.87
C GLU A 419 17.12 -15.71 9.59
N ILE A 420 16.07 -16.01 8.82
CA ILE A 420 14.72 -16.27 9.30
C ILE A 420 14.34 -17.72 9.04
N ASP A 421 13.62 -18.31 9.96
CA ASP A 421 13.03 -19.64 9.82
C ASP A 421 11.77 -19.58 8.92
N ASP A 422 11.21 -20.72 8.52
CA ASP A 422 10.03 -20.82 7.64
C ASP A 422 8.78 -20.09 8.20
N ASP A 423 8.67 -19.97 9.52
CA ASP A 423 7.59 -19.25 10.20
C ASP A 423 7.86 -17.74 10.33
N GLY A 424 9.02 -17.28 9.82
CA GLY A 424 9.48 -15.89 9.91
C GLY A 424 10.17 -15.55 11.23
N SER A 425 10.31 -16.48 12.16
CA SER A 425 11.05 -16.23 13.39
C SER A 425 12.56 -16.16 13.14
N PHE A 426 13.28 -15.50 14.02
CA PHE A 426 14.74 -15.49 14.00
C PHE A 426 15.33 -15.63 15.41
N SER A 427 16.56 -16.13 15.46
CA SER A 427 17.27 -16.30 16.72
C SER A 427 18.78 -16.11 16.52
N VAL A 428 19.32 -14.99 17.01
CA VAL A 428 20.71 -14.59 16.83
C VAL A 428 21.47 -14.71 18.14
N ALA A 429 22.53 -15.54 18.15
CA ALA A 429 23.41 -15.66 19.32
C ALA A 429 24.32 -14.44 19.45
N VAL A 430 24.36 -13.85 20.63
CA VAL A 430 25.18 -12.69 20.99
C VAL A 430 25.87 -12.93 22.32
N LYS A 431 27.05 -12.33 22.49
CA LYS A 431 27.83 -12.39 23.75
C LYS A 431 27.83 -11.02 24.41
N ALA A 432 27.52 -10.96 25.70
CA ALA A 432 27.55 -9.74 26.50
C ALA A 432 29.01 -9.27 26.70
N ALA A 433 29.56 -8.50 25.79
CA ALA A 433 30.93 -8.00 25.82
C ALA A 433 31.04 -6.56 26.34
N ALA A 434 30.00 -5.76 26.11
CA ALA A 434 29.89 -4.37 26.57
C ALA A 434 28.41 -3.99 26.69
N PRO A 435 28.07 -2.88 27.37
CA PRO A 435 26.75 -2.27 27.25
C PRO A 435 26.49 -1.85 25.80
N GLU A 436 25.37 -2.29 25.25
CA GLU A 436 25.00 -2.07 23.84
C GLU A 436 23.50 -1.88 23.70
N GLU A 437 23.09 -1.20 22.64
CA GLU A 437 21.72 -1.18 22.16
C GLU A 437 21.64 -1.98 20.86
N PHE A 438 20.57 -2.76 20.70
CA PHE A 438 20.33 -3.57 19.52
C PHE A 438 19.01 -3.20 18.86
N ARG A 439 18.96 -3.27 17.54
CA ARG A 439 17.73 -3.23 16.74
C ARG A 439 17.89 -4.16 15.53
N VAL A 440 16.77 -4.55 14.94
CA VAL A 440 16.76 -5.26 13.65
C VAL A 440 16.17 -4.33 12.61
N THR A 441 16.77 -4.32 11.41
CA THR A 441 16.35 -3.49 10.28
C THR A 441 16.05 -4.34 9.06
N SER A 442 15.19 -3.81 8.18
CA SER A 442 14.97 -4.27 6.82
C SER A 442 14.81 -3.02 5.94
N GLY A 443 15.79 -2.75 5.08
CA GLY A 443 15.88 -1.48 4.35
C GLY A 443 15.84 -0.27 5.28
N THR A 444 14.87 0.60 5.12
CA THR A 444 14.67 1.81 5.94
C THR A 444 13.86 1.57 7.22
N ILE A 445 13.32 0.38 7.41
CA ILE A 445 12.46 0.04 8.55
C ILE A 445 13.33 -0.52 9.68
N ALA A 446 13.05 -0.10 10.90
CA ALA A 446 13.75 -0.56 12.09
C ALA A 446 12.79 -0.88 13.25
N THR A 447 13.11 -1.91 14.04
CA THR A 447 12.44 -2.15 15.32
C THR A 447 12.77 -1.04 16.33
N PRO A 448 11.96 -0.86 17.38
CA PRO A 448 12.43 -0.22 18.59
C PRO A 448 13.70 -0.90 19.09
N SER A 449 14.64 -0.11 19.64
CA SER A 449 15.88 -0.68 20.17
C SER A 449 15.66 -1.33 21.54
N THR A 450 16.44 -2.36 21.82
CA THR A 450 16.55 -2.98 23.15
C THR A 450 17.92 -2.72 23.73
N LYS A 451 17.97 -2.42 25.04
CA LYS A 451 19.20 -2.00 25.74
C LYS A 451 19.73 -3.11 26.61
N LEU A 452 20.98 -3.51 26.35
CA LEU A 452 21.74 -4.44 27.17
C LEU A 452 22.64 -3.67 28.13
N VAL A 453 22.49 -3.92 29.41
CA VAL A 453 23.42 -3.48 30.46
C VAL A 453 24.31 -4.68 30.83
N VAL A 454 25.62 -4.45 30.95
CA VAL A 454 26.57 -5.53 31.27
C VAL A 454 27.24 -5.23 32.60
N ALA A 455 27.23 -6.22 33.51
CA ALA A 455 27.95 -6.17 34.76
C ALA A 455 29.33 -6.84 34.60
N PRO A 456 30.42 -6.26 35.10
CA PRO A 456 31.70 -6.96 35.14
C PRO A 456 31.59 -8.25 35.93
N ARG A 457 32.23 -9.33 35.45
CA ARG A 457 32.37 -10.59 36.17
C ARG A 457 33.44 -10.44 37.21
N VAL A 458 33.06 -10.50 38.48
CA VAL A 458 33.98 -10.35 39.62
C VAL A 458 34.07 -11.66 40.38
N ALA A 459 35.27 -12.10 40.65
CA ALA A 459 35.53 -13.26 41.51
C ALA A 459 36.36 -12.82 42.72
N LEU A 460 36.10 -13.40 43.88
CA LEU A 460 36.85 -13.22 45.11
C LEU A 460 37.04 -14.56 45.78
N LYS A 461 38.20 -14.78 46.37
CA LYS A 461 38.51 -15.91 47.24
C LYS A 461 39.50 -15.46 48.31
N VAL A 462 39.50 -16.12 49.44
CA VAL A 462 40.54 -15.99 50.51
C VAL A 462 41.67 -16.97 50.23
N SER A 463 42.90 -16.62 50.55
CA SER A 463 44.06 -17.51 50.51
C SER A 463 43.91 -18.62 51.58
N GLY A 464 44.63 -19.72 51.41
CA GLY A 464 44.56 -20.86 52.34
C GLY A 464 45.04 -20.52 53.76
N ASP A 465 45.93 -19.56 53.88
CA ASP A 465 46.43 -19.02 55.16
C ASP A 465 45.51 -17.94 55.78
N LEU A 466 44.37 -17.68 55.16
CA LEU A 466 43.39 -16.67 55.55
C LEU A 466 43.91 -15.21 55.65
N THR A 467 45.09 -14.91 55.08
CA THR A 467 45.74 -13.59 55.21
C THR A 467 45.42 -12.65 54.05
N THR A 468 45.02 -13.16 52.90
CA THR A 468 44.92 -12.40 51.68
C THR A 468 43.58 -12.67 50.96
N LEU A 469 42.89 -11.61 50.56
CA LEU A 469 41.77 -11.67 49.62
C LEU A 469 42.31 -11.49 48.20
N LYS A 470 42.13 -12.52 47.33
CA LYS A 470 42.56 -12.51 45.92
C LYS A 470 41.36 -12.61 45.00
N GLY A 471 41.39 -11.93 43.88
CA GLY A 471 40.28 -11.95 42.95
C GLY A 471 40.61 -11.59 41.51
N SER A 472 39.58 -11.59 40.71
CA SER A 472 39.65 -11.12 39.33
C SER A 472 38.41 -10.35 38.91
N VAL A 473 38.58 -9.44 37.96
CA VAL A 473 37.52 -8.66 37.30
C VAL A 473 37.67 -8.76 35.80
N ARG A 474 36.55 -8.93 35.09
CA ARG A 474 36.49 -9.00 33.64
C ARG A 474 35.24 -8.28 33.14
N PRO A 475 35.35 -7.33 32.16
CA PRO A 475 36.62 -6.72 31.71
C PRO A 475 37.16 -5.80 32.79
N VAL A 476 38.43 -5.39 32.63
CA VAL A 476 39.00 -4.32 33.45
C VAL A 476 38.43 -2.97 32.94
N LEU A 477 37.73 -2.25 33.80
CA LEU A 477 37.22 -0.93 33.45
C LEU A 477 38.26 0.14 33.87
N PRO A 478 38.84 0.90 32.94
CA PRO A 478 39.88 1.89 33.23
C PRO A 478 39.41 2.89 34.29
N GLY A 479 40.31 3.23 35.25
CA GLY A 479 40.06 4.19 36.32
C GLY A 479 38.95 3.76 37.31
N THR A 480 38.61 2.46 37.36
CA THR A 480 37.58 1.96 38.29
C THR A 480 38.19 0.93 39.24
N PRO A 481 38.47 1.31 40.52
CA PRO A 481 39.01 0.39 41.51
C PRO A 481 37.98 -0.65 41.93
N VAL A 482 38.49 -1.80 42.33
CA VAL A 482 37.70 -2.86 42.99
C VAL A 482 37.56 -2.49 44.48
N GLN A 483 36.33 -2.31 44.94
CA GLN A 483 36.01 -2.08 46.33
C GLN A 483 35.94 -3.44 47.07
N ILE A 484 36.75 -3.64 48.07
CA ILE A 484 36.60 -4.73 49.03
C ILE A 484 35.62 -4.27 50.10
N GLN A 485 34.56 -5.05 50.29
CA GLN A 485 33.50 -4.77 51.24
C GLN A 485 33.41 -5.87 52.27
N HIS A 486 33.25 -5.46 53.55
CA HIS A 486 32.97 -6.31 54.68
C HIS A 486 31.53 -6.11 55.14
N GLN A 487 30.87 -7.21 55.53
CA GLN A 487 29.51 -7.14 56.04
C GLN A 487 29.51 -6.97 57.54
N ASN A 488 28.93 -5.90 58.04
CA ASN A 488 28.73 -5.71 59.48
C ASN A 488 27.81 -6.82 60.01
N ALA A 489 28.29 -7.58 60.99
CA ALA A 489 27.59 -8.74 61.53
C ALA A 489 26.27 -8.42 62.20
N THR A 490 26.18 -7.25 62.87
CA THR A 490 24.97 -6.82 63.58
C THR A 490 23.91 -6.24 62.64
N THR A 491 24.32 -5.40 61.70
CA THR A 491 23.37 -4.65 60.87
C THR A 491 23.15 -5.29 59.49
N GLY A 492 23.97 -6.25 59.12
CA GLY A 492 23.96 -6.85 57.77
C GLY A 492 24.40 -5.92 56.63
N ARG A 493 24.74 -4.66 56.92
CA ARG A 493 25.14 -3.65 55.93
C ARG A 493 26.56 -3.87 55.43
N TRP A 494 26.80 -3.54 54.17
CA TRP A 494 28.11 -3.66 53.52
C TRP A 494 28.88 -2.33 53.64
N GLY A 495 30.06 -2.34 54.27
CA GLY A 495 31.02 -1.25 54.35
C GLY A 495 32.19 -1.49 53.39
N THR A 496 32.65 -0.47 52.66
CA THR A 496 33.89 -0.55 51.87
C THR A 496 35.08 -0.39 52.83
N VAL A 497 35.88 -1.44 52.93
CA VAL A 497 37.07 -1.46 53.81
C VAL A 497 38.37 -1.15 53.05
N SER A 498 38.35 -1.32 51.72
CA SER A 498 39.48 -0.96 50.87
C SER A 498 39.06 -0.75 49.40
N LYS A 499 39.91 -0.05 48.64
CA LYS A 499 39.86 0.08 47.18
C LYS A 499 41.19 -0.36 46.64
N VAL A 500 41.18 -1.34 45.75
CA VAL A 500 42.39 -1.90 45.10
C VAL A 500 42.24 -1.81 43.58
N ASP A 501 43.36 -1.57 42.93
CA ASP A 501 43.39 -1.57 41.46
C ASP A 501 43.59 -2.96 40.91
N ALA A 502 42.90 -3.29 39.87
CA ALA A 502 43.13 -4.51 39.12
C ALA A 502 44.30 -4.33 38.14
N THR A 503 45.15 -5.34 38.02
CA THR A 503 46.19 -5.36 36.99
C THR A 503 45.58 -5.33 35.60
N ARG A 504 46.38 -5.08 34.55
CA ARG A 504 45.92 -5.16 33.14
C ARG A 504 45.27 -6.51 32.79
N MET A 505 45.68 -7.58 33.51
CA MET A 505 45.10 -8.93 33.39
C MET A 505 43.85 -9.13 34.24
N GLY A 506 43.36 -8.09 34.92
CA GLY A 506 42.17 -8.11 35.78
C GLY A 506 42.35 -8.82 37.10
N ARG A 507 43.57 -9.07 37.58
CA ARG A 507 43.86 -9.66 38.89
C ARG A 507 44.00 -8.56 39.94
N PHE A 508 43.51 -8.82 41.15
CA PHE A 508 43.72 -7.95 42.31
C PHE A 508 43.97 -8.80 43.57
N ALA A 509 44.66 -8.20 44.54
CA ALA A 509 44.87 -8.78 45.86
C ALA A 509 44.83 -7.69 46.92
N TRP A 510 44.43 -8.05 48.13
CA TRP A 510 44.43 -7.20 49.32
C TRP A 510 44.84 -8.04 50.52
N THR A 511 45.92 -7.63 51.17
CA THR A 511 46.57 -8.33 52.28
C THR A 511 46.57 -7.43 53.54
N PRO A 512 45.47 -7.31 54.28
CA PRO A 512 45.37 -6.61 55.53
C PRO A 512 45.44 -7.62 56.69
N GLN A 513 45.33 -7.13 57.92
CA GLN A 513 44.84 -8.00 59.00
C GLN A 513 43.32 -8.21 58.76
N LEU A 514 42.94 -9.41 58.30
CA LEU A 514 41.53 -9.72 58.01
C LEU A 514 40.77 -9.87 59.35
N LEU A 515 39.58 -9.25 59.40
CA LEU A 515 38.61 -9.48 60.45
C LEU A 515 37.74 -10.67 60.10
N ASP A 516 37.30 -11.42 61.11
CA ASP A 516 36.32 -12.47 60.89
C ASP A 516 35.03 -11.93 60.31
N GLY A 517 34.43 -12.64 59.38
CA GLY A 517 33.18 -12.27 58.79
C GLY A 517 33.12 -12.41 57.26
N THR A 518 32.10 -11.83 56.68
CA THR A 518 31.79 -12.02 55.24
C THR A 518 32.32 -10.85 54.43
N TYR A 519 33.04 -11.17 53.37
CA TYR A 519 33.59 -10.23 52.40
C TYR A 519 32.97 -10.39 51.01
N ARG A 520 32.97 -9.33 50.22
CA ARG A 520 32.72 -9.33 48.78
C ARG A 520 33.55 -8.28 48.05
N ALA A 521 33.80 -8.51 46.80
CA ALA A 521 34.36 -7.49 45.89
C ALA A 521 33.25 -6.81 45.08
N ARG A 522 33.33 -5.51 44.94
CA ARG A 522 32.38 -4.70 44.19
C ARG A 522 33.10 -3.81 43.19
N VAL A 523 32.65 -3.77 41.96
CA VAL A 523 33.08 -2.81 40.91
C VAL A 523 31.95 -1.86 40.63
N ILE A 524 32.21 -0.56 40.70
CA ILE A 524 31.19 0.50 40.53
C ILE A 524 30.78 0.59 39.05
N ALA A 525 29.52 0.85 38.79
CA ALA A 525 29.01 1.15 37.47
C ALA A 525 29.59 2.45 36.90
N ARG A 526 30.09 2.42 35.63
CA ARG A 526 30.54 3.58 34.87
C ARG A 526 30.32 3.34 33.38
N GLY A 527 30.13 4.38 32.58
CA GLY A 527 30.04 4.27 31.13
C GLY A 527 28.98 3.28 30.61
N GLY A 528 27.82 3.22 31.27
CA GLY A 528 26.74 2.29 30.91
C GLY A 528 26.86 0.87 31.53
N TRP A 529 27.97 0.52 32.17
CA TRP A 529 28.15 -0.73 32.89
C TRP A 529 27.32 -0.79 34.18
N ALA A 530 26.83 -1.97 34.54
CA ALA A 530 26.21 -2.22 35.83
C ALA A 530 27.27 -2.47 36.92
N VAL A 531 26.83 -2.52 38.15
CA VAL A 531 27.67 -2.91 39.28
C VAL A 531 28.05 -4.39 39.17
N GLY A 532 29.37 -4.69 39.19
CA GLY A 532 29.88 -6.03 39.30
C GLY A 532 30.02 -6.44 40.79
N LEU A 533 29.51 -7.62 41.14
CA LEU A 533 29.64 -8.19 42.50
C LEU A 533 30.23 -9.58 42.43
N SER A 534 31.16 -9.91 43.34
CA SER A 534 31.61 -11.27 43.55
C SER A 534 30.59 -12.07 44.38
N LYS A 535 30.73 -13.39 44.39
CA LYS A 535 30.17 -14.22 45.45
C LYS A 535 30.73 -13.76 46.80
N LYS A 536 29.98 -14.00 47.87
CA LYS A 536 30.43 -13.77 49.25
C LYS A 536 31.51 -14.81 49.61
N VAL A 537 32.51 -14.34 50.39
CA VAL A 537 33.58 -15.17 50.93
C VAL A 537 33.60 -15.00 52.43
N PHE A 538 33.61 -16.05 53.21
CA PHE A 538 33.70 -16.03 54.65
C PHE A 538 35.17 -16.18 55.08
N VAL A 539 35.59 -15.43 56.10
CA VAL A 539 36.89 -15.47 56.77
C VAL A 539 36.61 -15.68 58.25
N GLY A 540 37.22 -16.68 58.85
CA GLY A 540 37.02 -17.09 60.23
C GLY A 540 36.80 -18.56 60.40
#